data_718fd3ee3bdd69a3e80d9b7d1be329a6
#
_entry.id   718fd3ee3bdd69a3e80d9b7d1be329a6
#
_cell.length_a   1.000
_cell.length_b   1.000
_cell.length_c   1.000
_cell.angle_alpha   90.00
_cell.angle_beta   90.00
_cell.angle_gamma   90.00
#
_symmetry.space_group_name_H-M   'P 1'
#
loop_
_entity.id
_entity.type
_entity.pdbx_description
1 polymer ?
#
loop_
_entity_poly.entity_id
_entity_poly.type
_entity_poly.pdbx_seq_one_letter_code
_entity_poly.pdbx_strand_id
1 'polypeptide(L)'
;MNTSHQKIIALLGPTNTGKTYVAIEKMLEFDTGIFGLPLRLLAREVYDKCVQKVGVEKVALITGEEKIIPSTANYFICTVESMPKDKKVDFIAIDEIQMCADRERGHIFTERLLESRGNKLTMFLGSQIMGKIINDLVKNVVFEKKERFSKLSYTGIKKISRLDRKVAIIAFSIEAVSYTHLTLPTTLVV
;
A
#
# COMPACT_ATOMS: atom_id res chain seq x y z
N MET A 1 -16.44 -20.99 24.17
CA MET A 1 -15.91 -19.71 23.63
C MET A 1 -15.00 -20.07 22.48
N ASN A 2 -15.44 -19.92 21.24
CA ASN A 2 -14.59 -20.16 20.07
C ASN A 2 -13.57 -19.01 19.98
N THR A 3 -12.34 -19.27 20.39
CA THR A 3 -11.21 -18.42 20.02
C THR A 3 -10.95 -18.63 18.53
N SER A 4 -11.62 -17.85 17.68
CA SER A 4 -11.24 -17.75 16.28
C SER A 4 -9.80 -17.24 16.26
N HIS A 5 -8.85 -18.12 15.90
CA HIS A 5 -7.45 -17.75 15.82
C HIS A 5 -7.30 -16.63 14.78
N GLN A 6 -7.05 -15.44 15.28
CA GLN A 6 -6.72 -14.27 14.48
C GLN A 6 -5.48 -14.58 13.64
N LYS A 7 -5.64 -14.70 12.34
CA LYS A 7 -4.54 -15.02 11.42
C LYS A 7 -3.79 -13.74 11.06
N ILE A 8 -2.47 -13.78 11.05
CA ILE A 8 -1.62 -12.67 10.60
C ILE A 8 -0.76 -13.18 9.46
N ILE A 9 -0.81 -12.49 8.32
CA ILE A 9 0.00 -12.80 7.13
C ILE A 9 0.90 -11.62 6.81
N ALA A 10 2.18 -11.88 6.62
CA ALA A 10 3.11 -10.94 6.02
C ALA A 10 3.38 -11.36 4.56
N LEU A 11 2.75 -10.67 3.61
CA LEU A 11 2.92 -10.90 2.18
C LEU A 11 4.05 -10.01 1.66
N LEU A 12 5.25 -10.57 1.60
CA LEU A 12 6.47 -9.84 1.31
C LEU A 12 7.03 -10.17 -0.08
N GLY A 13 7.62 -9.17 -0.71
CA GLY A 13 8.23 -9.34 -2.03
C GLY A 13 8.61 -8.00 -2.66
N PRO A 14 9.29 -8.00 -3.80
CA PRO A 14 9.65 -6.78 -4.52
C PRO A 14 8.40 -6.04 -5.02
N THR A 15 8.59 -4.85 -5.55
CA THR A 15 7.53 -4.09 -6.24
C THR A 15 7.03 -4.84 -7.49
N ASN A 16 5.81 -4.54 -7.93
CA ASN A 16 5.18 -5.15 -9.11
C ASN A 16 5.04 -6.68 -9.03
N THR A 17 4.51 -7.15 -7.90
CA THR A 17 4.20 -8.57 -7.66
C THR A 17 2.72 -8.82 -7.42
N GLY A 18 1.88 -7.78 -7.53
CA GLY A 18 0.44 -7.86 -7.33
C GLY A 18 0.00 -8.03 -5.87
N LYS A 19 0.84 -7.69 -4.88
CA LYS A 19 0.49 -7.79 -3.45
C LYS A 19 -0.79 -7.04 -3.11
N THR A 20 -0.89 -5.79 -3.53
CA THR A 20 -2.06 -4.94 -3.29
C THR A 20 -3.32 -5.54 -3.90
N TYR A 21 -3.23 -6.11 -5.11
CA TYR A 21 -4.35 -6.80 -5.74
C TYR A 21 -4.81 -8.03 -4.92
N VAL A 22 -3.86 -8.86 -4.48
CA VAL A 22 -4.16 -10.02 -3.62
C VAL A 22 -4.86 -9.59 -2.33
N ALA A 23 -4.42 -8.49 -1.72
CA ALA A 23 -5.03 -7.98 -0.49
C ALA A 23 -6.46 -7.45 -0.73
N ILE A 24 -6.73 -6.81 -1.89
CA ILE A 24 -8.09 -6.39 -2.27
C ILE A 24 -9.00 -7.62 -2.39
N GLU A 25 -8.59 -8.62 -3.19
CA GLU A 25 -9.39 -9.84 -3.36
C GLU A 25 -9.67 -10.50 -1.99
N LYS A 26 -8.62 -10.59 -1.17
CA LYS A 26 -8.74 -11.20 0.16
C LYS A 26 -9.64 -10.40 1.10
N MET A 27 -9.59 -9.07 1.06
CA MET A 27 -10.49 -8.22 1.85
C MET A 27 -11.96 -8.46 1.49
N LEU A 28 -12.26 -8.59 0.21
CA LEU A 28 -13.63 -8.77 -0.28
C LEU A 28 -14.23 -10.17 0.00
N GLU A 29 -13.42 -11.11 0.51
CA GLU A 29 -13.93 -12.40 1.04
C GLU A 29 -14.55 -12.27 2.44
N PHE A 30 -14.34 -11.14 3.12
CA PHE A 30 -14.87 -10.86 4.46
C PHE A 30 -16.00 -9.83 4.39
N ASP A 31 -16.87 -9.82 5.40
CA ASP A 31 -18.00 -8.90 5.47
C ASP A 31 -17.57 -7.46 5.71
N THR A 32 -16.46 -7.26 6.41
CA THR A 32 -15.93 -5.92 6.76
C THR A 32 -14.42 -5.87 6.65
N GLY A 33 -13.87 -4.73 6.19
CA GLY A 33 -12.44 -4.58 6.04
C GLY A 33 -11.93 -3.14 6.09
N ILE A 34 -10.67 -2.98 6.49
CA ILE A 34 -9.93 -1.72 6.40
C ILE A 34 -8.64 -1.98 5.62
N PHE A 35 -8.33 -1.10 4.68
CA PHE A 35 -7.07 -1.14 3.94
C PHE A 35 -6.32 0.18 4.04
N GLY A 36 -5.20 0.18 4.74
CA GLY A 36 -4.30 1.32 4.89
C GLY A 36 -3.24 1.36 3.81
N LEU A 37 -3.15 2.47 3.09
CA LEU A 37 -2.22 2.71 1.99
C LEU A 37 -1.29 3.89 2.30
N PRO A 38 -0.08 3.92 1.73
CA PRO A 38 0.91 4.94 2.07
C PRO A 38 0.63 6.31 1.43
N LEU A 39 -0.14 6.36 0.34
CA LEU A 39 -0.37 7.54 -0.47
C LEU A 39 -1.85 7.71 -0.82
N ARG A 40 -2.33 8.97 -0.87
CA ARG A 40 -3.70 9.33 -1.24
C ARG A 40 -4.11 8.81 -2.62
N LEU A 41 -3.23 8.95 -3.61
CA LEU A 41 -3.50 8.48 -4.97
C LEU A 41 -3.68 6.97 -5.02
N LEU A 42 -2.89 6.22 -4.27
CA LEU A 42 -3.05 4.76 -4.16
C LEU A 42 -4.35 4.39 -3.44
N ALA A 43 -4.72 5.13 -2.39
CA ALA A 43 -5.98 4.93 -1.69
C ALA A 43 -7.17 5.18 -2.64
N ARG A 44 -7.11 6.23 -3.45
CA ARG A 44 -8.14 6.51 -4.46
C ARG A 44 -8.22 5.41 -5.52
N GLU A 45 -7.09 4.95 -6.04
CA GLU A 45 -7.05 3.86 -7.03
C GLU A 45 -7.66 2.56 -6.47
N VAL A 46 -7.31 2.20 -5.24
CA VAL A 46 -7.85 1.00 -4.57
C VAL A 46 -9.34 1.16 -4.29
N TYR A 47 -9.78 2.35 -3.85
CA TYR A 47 -11.19 2.67 -3.67
C TYR A 47 -11.98 2.46 -4.96
N ASP A 48 -11.53 3.04 -6.08
CA ASP A 48 -12.21 2.91 -7.37
C ASP A 48 -12.30 1.45 -7.81
N LYS A 49 -11.25 0.64 -7.59
CA LYS A 49 -11.26 -0.81 -7.85
C LYS A 49 -12.27 -1.56 -6.97
N CYS A 50 -12.36 -1.22 -5.70
CA CYS A 50 -13.33 -1.83 -4.79
C CYS A 50 -14.76 -1.43 -5.16
N VAL A 51 -15.01 -0.16 -5.49
CA VAL A 51 -16.32 0.33 -5.95
C VAL A 51 -16.79 -0.42 -7.19
N GLN A 52 -15.90 -0.66 -8.16
CA GLN A 52 -16.23 -1.44 -9.37
C GLN A 52 -16.66 -2.88 -9.06
N LYS A 53 -16.19 -3.46 -7.95
CA LYS A 53 -16.47 -4.85 -7.56
C LYS A 53 -17.72 -5.01 -6.69
N VAL A 54 -17.94 -4.08 -5.76
CA VAL A 54 -18.96 -4.26 -4.72
C VAL A 54 -19.97 -3.12 -4.61
N GLY A 55 -19.84 -2.07 -5.41
CA GLY A 55 -20.74 -0.91 -5.41
C GLY A 55 -20.27 0.22 -4.49
N VAL A 56 -20.62 1.45 -4.85
CA VAL A 56 -20.19 2.68 -4.16
C VAL A 56 -20.71 2.79 -2.73
N GLU A 57 -21.89 2.27 -2.44
CA GLU A 57 -22.50 2.28 -1.11
C GLU A 57 -21.79 1.40 -0.08
N LYS A 58 -20.96 0.46 -0.52
CA LYS A 58 -20.24 -0.46 0.38
C LYS A 58 -18.83 -0.01 0.70
N VAL A 59 -18.30 0.97 -0.02
CA VAL A 59 -16.89 1.38 0.11
C VAL A 59 -16.78 2.81 0.60
N ALA A 60 -15.98 3.01 1.64
CA ALA A 60 -15.59 4.33 2.12
C ALA A 60 -14.16 4.67 1.69
N LEU A 61 -13.90 5.94 1.39
CA LEU A 61 -12.56 6.51 1.21
C LEU A 61 -12.28 7.51 2.33
N ILE A 62 -11.16 7.35 3.04
CA ILE A 62 -10.77 8.24 4.13
C ILE A 62 -9.31 8.62 3.97
N THR A 63 -9.06 9.85 3.56
CA THR A 63 -7.73 10.45 3.47
C THR A 63 -7.71 11.77 4.24
N GLY A 64 -6.54 12.40 4.33
CA GLY A 64 -6.44 13.73 4.95
C GLY A 64 -7.24 14.82 4.24
N GLU A 65 -7.49 14.67 2.94
CA GLU A 65 -8.15 15.68 2.11
C GLU A 65 -9.55 15.26 1.65
N GLU A 66 -9.81 13.97 1.53
CA GLU A 66 -11.06 13.44 0.98
C GLU A 66 -11.70 12.43 1.92
N LYS A 67 -13.00 12.60 2.16
CA LYS A 67 -13.80 11.68 2.97
C LYS A 67 -15.10 11.36 2.25
N ILE A 68 -15.24 10.13 1.80
CA ILE A 68 -16.47 9.56 1.24
C ILE A 68 -16.86 8.42 2.15
N ILE A 69 -17.93 8.57 2.94
CA ILE A 69 -18.31 7.57 3.94
C ILE A 69 -19.82 7.31 3.81
N PRO A 70 -20.23 6.38 2.91
CA PRO A 70 -21.62 5.93 2.88
C PRO A 70 -22.02 5.31 4.21
N SER A 71 -23.27 5.50 4.61
CA SER A 71 -23.81 4.94 5.86
C SER A 71 -23.78 3.41 5.91
N THR A 72 -23.78 2.77 4.76
CA THR A 72 -23.76 1.31 4.57
C THR A 72 -22.36 0.77 4.27
N ALA A 73 -21.31 1.60 4.41
CA ALA A 73 -19.94 1.19 4.08
C ALA A 73 -19.43 0.08 5.00
N ASN A 74 -18.98 -1.00 4.38
CA ASN A 74 -18.38 -2.16 5.02
C ASN A 74 -16.85 -2.17 4.84
N TYR A 75 -16.35 -1.58 3.76
CA TYR A 75 -14.94 -1.54 3.41
C TYR A 75 -14.42 -0.11 3.49
N PHE A 76 -13.32 0.08 4.21
CA PHE A 76 -12.73 1.40 4.46
C PHE A 76 -11.34 1.45 3.84
N ILE A 77 -11.21 2.16 2.74
CA ILE A 77 -9.95 2.40 2.05
C ILE A 77 -9.39 3.74 2.56
N CYS A 78 -8.21 3.69 3.16
CA CYS A 78 -7.67 4.82 3.90
C CYS A 78 -6.20 5.08 3.56
N THR A 79 -5.70 6.30 3.79
CA THR A 79 -4.28 6.45 4.09
C THR A 79 -4.01 5.89 5.49
N VAL A 80 -2.81 5.39 5.75
CA VAL A 80 -2.45 4.75 7.03
C VAL A 80 -2.71 5.68 8.22
N GLU A 81 -2.47 6.98 8.05
CA GLU A 81 -2.73 8.02 9.05
C GLU A 81 -4.22 8.17 9.37
N SER A 82 -5.06 8.00 8.35
CA SER A 82 -6.51 8.22 8.44
C SER A 82 -7.29 6.95 8.79
N MET A 83 -6.61 5.83 9.03
CA MET A 83 -7.27 4.57 9.41
C MET A 83 -8.03 4.74 10.74
N PRO A 84 -9.33 4.37 10.79
CA PRO A 84 -10.09 4.37 12.04
C PRO A 84 -9.45 3.46 13.10
N LYS A 85 -9.21 3.97 14.30
CA LYS A 85 -8.59 3.19 15.41
C LYS A 85 -9.62 2.32 16.14
N ASP A 86 -10.84 2.81 16.29
CA ASP A 86 -11.87 2.19 17.13
C ASP A 86 -12.81 1.25 16.38
N LYS A 87 -12.64 1.15 15.05
CA LYS A 87 -13.51 0.32 14.22
C LYS A 87 -13.03 -1.13 14.18
N LYS A 88 -13.83 -2.02 14.76
CA LYS A 88 -13.58 -3.47 14.69
C LYS A 88 -14.10 -4.00 13.34
N VAL A 89 -13.22 -4.65 12.59
CA VAL A 89 -13.52 -5.26 11.28
C VAL A 89 -12.91 -6.66 11.21
N ASP A 90 -13.39 -7.48 10.29
CA ASP A 90 -12.88 -8.83 10.09
C ASP A 90 -11.49 -8.86 9.45
N PHE A 91 -11.25 -7.94 8.53
CA PHE A 91 -10.01 -7.87 7.76
C PHE A 91 -9.32 -6.52 7.92
N ILE A 92 -8.01 -6.54 8.13
CA ILE A 92 -7.16 -5.33 8.04
C ILE A 92 -5.96 -5.63 7.14
N ALA A 93 -5.65 -4.73 6.22
CA ALA A 93 -4.41 -4.73 5.47
C ALA A 93 -3.66 -3.39 5.61
N ILE A 94 -2.33 -3.46 5.62
CA ILE A 94 -1.45 -2.29 5.61
C ILE A 94 -0.42 -2.50 4.50
N ASP A 95 -0.43 -1.61 3.52
CA ASP A 95 0.50 -1.66 2.39
C ASP A 95 1.78 -0.88 2.69
N GLU A 96 2.86 -1.27 2.01
CA GLU A 96 4.19 -0.67 2.09
C GLU A 96 4.70 -0.57 3.54
N ILE A 97 4.60 -1.67 4.30
CA ILE A 97 4.94 -1.71 5.73
C ILE A 97 6.39 -1.33 6.03
N GLN A 98 7.32 -1.35 5.06
CA GLN A 98 8.67 -0.83 5.23
C GLN A 98 8.71 0.69 5.49
N MET A 99 7.60 1.40 5.29
CA MET A 99 7.45 2.80 5.72
C MET A 99 7.59 2.99 7.23
N CYS A 100 7.62 1.91 8.03
CA CYS A 100 8.04 1.98 9.43
C CYS A 100 9.44 2.60 9.61
N ALA A 101 10.31 2.53 8.60
CA ALA A 101 11.63 3.14 8.61
C ALA A 101 11.65 4.62 8.13
N ASP A 102 10.53 5.18 7.73
CA ASP A 102 10.43 6.57 7.32
C ASP A 102 10.65 7.50 8.53
N ARG A 103 11.41 8.60 8.33
CA ARG A 103 11.79 9.51 9.43
C ARG A 103 10.62 10.29 9.99
N GLU A 104 9.66 10.66 9.16
CA GLU A 104 8.52 11.50 9.55
C GLU A 104 7.29 10.67 9.89
N ARG A 105 6.96 9.68 9.06
CA ARG A 105 5.73 8.90 9.13
C ARG A 105 5.90 7.51 9.75
N GLY A 106 7.14 7.07 9.96
CA GLY A 106 7.44 5.71 10.40
C GLY A 106 6.79 5.31 11.73
N HIS A 107 6.65 6.26 12.65
CA HIS A 107 5.98 6.04 13.93
C HIS A 107 4.51 5.61 13.75
N ILE A 108 3.79 6.17 12.78
CA ILE A 108 2.40 5.81 12.48
C ILE A 108 2.31 4.39 11.92
N PHE A 109 3.17 4.04 10.97
CA PHE A 109 3.23 2.67 10.42
C PHE A 109 3.60 1.65 11.48
N THR A 110 4.53 2.00 12.38
CA THR A 110 4.94 1.14 13.50
C THR A 110 3.79 0.91 14.48
N GLU A 111 3.04 1.96 14.85
CA GLU A 111 1.82 1.82 15.65
C GLU A 111 0.84 0.83 14.99
N ARG A 112 0.61 0.98 13.68
CA ARG A 112 -0.30 0.07 12.95
C ARG A 112 0.22 -1.36 12.89
N LEU A 113 1.53 -1.55 12.70
CA LEU A 113 2.15 -2.87 12.72
C LEU A 113 1.94 -3.57 14.07
N LEU A 114 2.06 -2.84 15.17
CA LEU A 114 1.98 -3.39 16.52
C LEU A 114 0.53 -3.59 16.99
N GLU A 115 -0.38 -2.67 16.67
CA GLU A 115 -1.69 -2.59 17.30
C GLU A 115 -2.86 -2.98 16.39
N SER A 116 -2.76 -2.73 15.06
CA SER A 116 -3.90 -2.97 14.19
C SER A 116 -4.11 -4.46 13.92
N ARG A 117 -5.30 -4.95 14.29
CA ARG A 117 -5.68 -6.37 14.10
C ARG A 117 -7.12 -6.48 13.59
N GLY A 118 -7.29 -7.21 12.49
CA GLY A 118 -8.63 -7.66 12.06
C GLY A 118 -9.12 -8.81 12.93
N ASN A 119 -10.39 -8.94 13.13
CA ASN A 119 -10.95 -10.03 13.95
C ASN A 119 -10.62 -11.42 13.40
N LYS A 120 -10.51 -11.55 12.07
CA LYS A 120 -10.24 -12.83 11.38
C LYS A 120 -8.87 -12.85 10.72
N LEU A 121 -8.51 -11.78 9.98
CA LEU A 121 -7.27 -11.73 9.22
C LEU A 121 -6.63 -10.33 9.26
N THR A 122 -5.32 -10.30 9.50
CA THR A 122 -4.48 -9.11 9.31
C THR A 122 -3.42 -9.40 8.26
N MET A 123 -3.24 -8.50 7.28
CA MET A 123 -2.21 -8.63 6.26
C MET A 123 -1.25 -7.43 6.28
N PHE A 124 0.04 -7.71 6.34
CA PHE A 124 1.10 -6.72 6.14
C PHE A 124 1.73 -6.96 4.78
N LEU A 125 1.74 -5.93 3.93
CA LEU A 125 2.29 -5.99 2.58
C LEU A 125 3.55 -5.13 2.51
N GLY A 126 4.59 -5.62 1.84
CA GLY A 126 5.79 -4.81 1.70
C GLY A 126 7.03 -5.55 1.20
N SER A 127 8.18 -4.94 1.43
CA SER A 127 9.49 -5.46 1.04
C SER A 127 9.95 -6.62 1.93
N GLN A 128 10.73 -7.54 1.35
CA GLN A 128 11.34 -8.66 2.07
C GLN A 128 12.24 -8.25 3.24
N ILE A 129 12.81 -7.04 3.22
CA ILE A 129 13.64 -6.52 4.32
C ILE A 129 12.89 -6.45 5.65
N MET A 130 11.56 -6.33 5.63
CA MET A 130 10.72 -6.30 6.83
C MET A 130 10.55 -7.68 7.49
N GLY A 131 10.94 -8.77 6.83
CA GLY A 131 10.68 -10.12 7.33
C GLY A 131 11.22 -10.36 8.74
N LYS A 132 12.49 -9.99 9.01
CA LYS A 132 13.09 -10.13 10.33
C LYS A 132 12.39 -9.24 11.37
N ILE A 133 12.16 -7.98 11.05
CA ILE A 133 11.54 -7.01 11.95
C ILE A 133 10.11 -7.47 12.33
N ILE A 134 9.32 -7.88 11.36
CA ILE A 134 7.96 -8.38 11.60
C ILE A 134 8.01 -9.65 12.48
N ASN A 135 8.94 -10.57 12.21
CA ASN A 135 9.07 -11.79 12.98
C ASN A 135 9.44 -11.52 14.46
N ASP A 136 10.27 -10.51 14.69
CA ASP A 136 10.73 -10.15 16.05
C ASP A 136 9.64 -9.39 16.84
N LEU A 137 8.79 -8.61 16.15
CA LEU A 137 7.79 -7.75 16.79
C LEU A 137 6.37 -8.35 16.83
N VAL A 138 6.01 -9.20 15.87
CA VAL A 138 4.66 -9.72 15.71
C VAL A 138 4.64 -11.24 15.92
N LYS A 139 3.91 -11.69 16.92
CA LYS A 139 3.78 -13.12 17.21
C LYS A 139 2.84 -13.82 16.21
N ASN A 140 3.10 -15.09 15.94
CA ASN A 140 2.25 -15.97 15.13
C ASN A 140 1.99 -15.46 13.69
N VAL A 141 2.96 -14.77 13.10
CA VAL A 141 2.87 -14.31 11.72
C VAL A 141 3.24 -15.42 10.74
N VAL A 142 2.45 -15.56 9.68
CA VAL A 142 2.72 -16.46 8.55
C VAL A 142 3.32 -15.62 7.42
N PHE A 143 4.48 -16.03 6.93
CA PHE A 143 5.16 -15.33 5.84
C PHE A 143 4.79 -15.96 4.50
N GLU A 144 4.29 -15.13 3.59
CA GLU A 144 4.08 -15.48 2.19
C GLU A 144 5.00 -14.63 1.30
N LYS A 145 5.66 -15.26 0.34
CA LYS A 145 6.53 -14.56 -0.62
C LYS A 145 5.87 -14.48 -1.98
N LYS A 146 5.99 -13.33 -2.62
CA LYS A 146 5.59 -13.13 -4.02
C LYS A 146 6.81 -12.83 -4.87
N GLU A 147 6.91 -13.51 -6.00
CA GLU A 147 7.93 -13.24 -7.01
C GLU A 147 7.45 -12.15 -7.96
N ARG A 148 8.39 -11.47 -8.59
CA ARG A 148 8.11 -10.36 -9.50
C ARG A 148 7.56 -10.86 -10.82
N PHE A 149 6.50 -10.24 -11.33
CA PHE A 149 5.94 -10.54 -12.65
C PHE A 149 6.84 -10.05 -13.79
N SER A 150 7.64 -9.02 -13.56
CA SER A 150 8.53 -8.43 -14.57
C SER A 150 9.99 -8.62 -14.20
N LYS A 151 10.83 -8.83 -15.22
CA LYS A 151 12.28 -8.90 -15.05
C LYS A 151 12.87 -7.49 -15.11
N LEU A 152 13.61 -7.11 -14.07
CA LEU A 152 14.45 -5.91 -14.10
C LEU A 152 15.74 -6.24 -14.84
N SER A 153 16.06 -5.46 -15.88
CA SER A 153 17.34 -5.54 -16.56
C SER A 153 18.05 -4.19 -16.46
N TYR A 154 19.30 -4.22 -16.05
CA TYR A 154 20.16 -3.05 -16.08
C TYR A 154 20.75 -2.89 -17.48
N THR A 155 20.45 -1.77 -18.13
CA THR A 155 20.88 -1.47 -19.51
C THR A 155 22.08 -0.52 -19.58
N GLY A 156 22.72 -0.25 -18.44
CA GLY A 156 23.87 0.66 -18.34
C GLY A 156 23.48 2.10 -18.04
N ILE A 157 24.49 2.99 -18.06
CA ILE A 157 24.36 4.42 -17.79
C ILE A 157 24.24 5.16 -19.12
N LYS A 158 23.22 5.99 -19.28
CA LYS A 158 23.03 6.90 -20.42
C LYS A 158 22.96 8.33 -19.92
N LYS A 159 23.51 9.29 -20.71
CA LYS A 159 23.27 10.72 -20.47
C LYS A 159 21.80 11.04 -20.71
N ILE A 160 21.21 11.95 -19.92
CA ILE A 160 19.80 12.36 -20.04
C ILE A 160 19.48 12.80 -21.48
N SER A 161 20.39 13.54 -22.12
CA SER A 161 20.25 14.00 -23.51
C SER A 161 20.24 12.89 -24.58
N ARG A 162 20.54 11.65 -24.18
CA ARG A 162 20.58 10.46 -25.07
C ARG A 162 19.48 9.46 -24.71
N LEU A 163 18.53 9.83 -23.86
CA LEU A 163 17.39 8.97 -23.55
C LEU A 163 16.41 8.96 -24.73
N ASP A 164 15.76 7.82 -24.89
CA ASP A 164 14.75 7.64 -25.91
C ASP A 164 13.50 8.50 -25.60
N ARG A 165 12.64 8.73 -26.61
CA ARG A 165 11.36 9.42 -26.37
C ARG A 165 10.45 8.58 -25.48
N LYS A 166 9.60 9.25 -24.67
CA LYS A 166 8.65 8.62 -23.75
C LYS A 166 9.31 7.79 -22.61
N VAL A 167 10.40 8.30 -22.06
CA VAL A 167 11.07 7.74 -20.89
C VAL A 167 10.62 8.47 -19.63
N ALA A 168 10.26 7.71 -18.60
CA ALA A 168 10.03 8.26 -17.27
C ALA A 168 11.36 8.30 -16.49
N ILE A 169 11.71 9.48 -15.97
CA ILE A 169 12.91 9.68 -15.15
C ILE A 169 12.48 9.80 -13.69
N ILE A 170 12.97 8.88 -12.85
CA ILE A 170 12.74 8.92 -11.41
C ILE A 170 13.96 9.59 -10.76
N ALA A 171 13.73 10.67 -10.03
CA ALA A 171 14.74 11.39 -9.30
C ALA A 171 14.46 11.38 -7.79
N PHE A 172 15.50 11.30 -6.97
CA PHE A 172 15.42 11.20 -5.51
C PHE A 172 15.72 12.50 -4.78
N SER A 173 15.95 13.60 -5.52
CA SER A 173 16.10 14.94 -4.94
C SER A 173 15.45 16.00 -5.83
N ILE A 174 15.05 17.12 -5.22
CA ILE A 174 14.49 18.29 -5.93
C ILE A 174 15.50 18.88 -6.92
N GLU A 175 16.78 18.90 -6.55
CA GLU A 175 17.85 19.38 -7.42
C GLU A 175 17.99 18.52 -8.69
N ALA A 176 17.90 17.19 -8.54
CA ALA A 176 17.91 16.27 -9.69
C ALA A 176 16.69 16.46 -10.60
N VAL A 177 15.51 16.73 -10.03
CA VAL A 177 14.30 17.07 -10.79
C VAL A 177 14.49 18.39 -11.55
N SER A 178 14.98 19.42 -10.89
CA SER A 178 15.25 20.73 -11.52
C SER A 178 16.24 20.61 -12.67
N TYR A 179 17.31 19.82 -12.51
CA TYR A 179 18.28 19.56 -13.57
C TYR A 179 17.64 18.89 -14.79
N THR A 180 16.75 17.90 -14.60
CA THR A 180 16.06 17.23 -15.70
C THR A 180 15.12 18.17 -16.45
N HIS A 181 14.41 19.06 -15.76
CA HIS A 181 13.52 20.05 -16.38
C HIS A 181 14.26 21.12 -17.17
N LEU A 182 15.45 21.53 -16.73
CA LEU A 182 16.25 22.54 -17.40
C LEU A 182 16.98 22.02 -18.64
N THR A 183 17.28 20.73 -18.70
CA THR A 183 18.12 20.13 -19.75
C THR A 183 17.33 19.37 -20.82
N LEU A 184 16.06 19.06 -20.60
CA LEU A 184 15.20 18.42 -21.59
C LEU A 184 14.42 19.48 -22.37
N PRO A 185 14.39 19.42 -23.72
CA PRO A 185 13.51 20.28 -24.50
C PRO A 185 12.06 20.00 -24.11
N THR A 186 11.42 20.97 -23.45
CA THR A 186 10.01 20.93 -23.07
C THR A 186 9.14 20.97 -24.34
N THR A 187 8.86 19.83 -24.92
CA THR A 187 7.69 19.69 -25.76
C THR A 187 6.55 19.22 -24.87
N LEU A 188 5.84 20.16 -24.27
CA LEU A 188 4.49 19.96 -23.78
C LEU A 188 3.65 19.56 -25.01
N VAL A 189 3.28 18.29 -25.07
CA VAL A 189 2.16 17.86 -25.91
C VAL A 189 0.97 17.73 -24.97
N VAL A 190 0.01 18.62 -25.18
CA VAL A 190 -1.33 18.61 -24.60
C VAL A 190 -2.02 17.29 -24.93
#